data_5ceb95d07b92ac56bf7f445abaea6948
#
_entry.id   5ceb95d07b92ac56bf7f445abaea6948
#
_cell.length_a   1.000
_cell.length_b   1.000
_cell.length_c   1.000
_cell.angle_alpha   90.00
_cell.angle_beta   90.00
_cell.angle_gamma   90.00
#
_symmetry.space_group_name_H-M   'P 1'
#
loop_
_entity.id
_entity.type
_entity.pdbx_description
1 polymer ?
#
loop_
_entity_poly.entity_id
_entity_poly.type
_entity_poly.pdbx_seq_one_letter_code
_entity_poly.pdbx_strand_id
1 'polypeptide(L)'
;MTARLFGKLPAHGDFVSRGCTPVEQAGLDAWLTASLADAQDRFGGEFVDRFDAALPWKGYGAGAVGMIAASQDAAGRRYPLLLVCAATDDIEDMIYAAIAERWDVDRLATTAGAGPSSSIERWESADRAMSLDGDMPVDIVTAMLETVGV
;
A
#
# COMPACT_ATOMS: atom_id res chain seq x y z
N MET A 1 -11.41 16.03 5.68
CA MET A 1 -10.30 15.11 5.96
C MET A 1 -9.68 14.70 4.65
N THR A 2 -8.36 14.59 4.66
CA THR A 2 -7.60 14.17 3.49
C THR A 2 -7.45 12.64 3.43
N ALA A 3 -7.13 12.12 2.26
CA ALA A 3 -6.79 10.70 2.09
C ALA A 3 -5.68 10.30 3.07
N ARG A 4 -5.72 9.06 3.51
CA ARG A 4 -4.73 8.47 4.39
C ARG A 4 -3.65 7.80 3.56
N LEU A 5 -2.40 8.13 3.84
CA LEU A 5 -1.26 7.69 3.04
C LEU A 5 -0.09 7.37 3.97
N PHE A 6 0.54 6.22 3.78
CA PHE A 6 1.72 5.83 4.56
C PHE A 6 2.61 4.89 3.74
N GLY A 7 3.91 5.07 3.88
CA GLY A 7 4.90 4.17 3.31
C GLY A 7 6.05 4.90 2.64
N LYS A 8 6.48 4.39 1.48
CA LYS A 8 7.58 4.99 0.72
C LYS A 8 7.16 5.33 -0.69
N LEU A 9 7.67 6.46 -1.17
CA LEU A 9 7.51 6.93 -2.55
C LEU A 9 8.90 7.18 -3.17
N PRO A 10 9.08 6.87 -4.47
CA PRO A 10 10.37 7.07 -5.14
C PRO A 10 10.88 8.51 -5.12
N ALA A 11 9.99 9.50 -4.99
CA ALA A 11 10.37 10.91 -4.93
C ALA A 11 11.00 11.34 -3.61
N HIS A 12 10.87 10.54 -2.54
CA HIS A 12 11.32 10.90 -1.20
C HIS A 12 12.39 9.94 -0.68
N GLY A 13 13.33 10.47 0.13
CA GLY A 13 14.42 9.68 0.71
C GLY A 13 14.07 8.94 1.99
N ASP A 14 12.85 9.11 2.52
CA ASP A 14 12.41 8.51 3.78
C ASP A 14 10.92 8.19 3.72
N PHE A 15 10.36 7.65 4.80
CA PHE A 15 8.93 7.39 4.93
C PHE A 15 8.12 8.67 4.74
N VAL A 16 6.93 8.51 4.17
CA VAL A 16 5.96 9.59 4.01
C VAL A 16 4.65 9.20 4.70
N SER A 17 3.94 10.20 5.23
CA SER A 17 2.59 10.00 5.75
C SER A 17 1.75 11.25 5.58
N ARG A 18 0.46 11.06 5.29
CA ARG A 18 -0.53 12.15 5.22
C ARG A 18 -1.87 11.61 5.69
N GLY A 19 -2.68 12.48 6.29
CA GLY A 19 -4.03 12.13 6.71
C GLY A 19 -4.13 11.16 7.89
N CYS A 20 -3.03 10.90 8.58
CA CYS A 20 -2.97 9.99 9.73
C CYS A 20 -2.72 10.76 11.02
N THR A 21 -3.41 10.36 12.10
CA THR A 21 -3.01 10.78 13.45
C THR A 21 -1.70 10.06 13.83
N PRO A 22 -0.96 10.54 14.85
CA PRO A 22 0.24 9.83 15.30
C PRO A 22 -0.02 8.37 15.70
N VAL A 23 -1.17 8.08 16.32
CA VAL A 23 -1.55 6.71 16.69
C VAL A 23 -1.82 5.86 15.44
N GLU A 24 -2.54 6.39 14.48
CA GLU A 24 -2.80 5.71 13.20
C GLU A 24 -1.51 5.44 12.45
N GLN A 25 -0.62 6.41 12.38
CA GLN A 25 0.67 6.25 11.72
C GLN A 25 1.51 5.15 12.36
N ALA A 26 1.57 5.12 13.70
CA ALA A 26 2.28 4.08 14.44
C ALA A 26 1.69 2.69 14.16
N GLY A 27 0.37 2.59 14.08
CA GLY A 27 -0.32 1.33 13.77
C GLY A 27 -0.04 0.85 12.35
N LEU A 28 -0.05 1.75 11.37
CA LEU A 28 0.27 1.43 9.98
C LEU A 28 1.73 0.99 9.83
N ASP A 29 2.65 1.69 10.49
CA ASP A 29 4.06 1.33 10.50
C ASP A 29 4.27 -0.07 11.09
N ALA A 30 3.68 -0.34 12.23
CA ALA A 30 3.78 -1.65 12.88
C ALA A 30 3.24 -2.77 11.98
N TRP A 31 2.08 -2.55 11.37
CA TRP A 31 1.45 -3.51 10.47
C TRP A 31 2.31 -3.81 9.23
N LEU A 32 2.68 -2.78 8.50
CA LEU A 32 3.39 -2.95 7.23
C LEU A 32 4.82 -3.46 7.46
N THR A 33 5.48 -3.02 8.52
CA THR A 33 6.83 -3.50 8.86
C THR A 33 6.79 -4.99 9.23
N ALA A 34 5.82 -5.40 10.03
CA ALA A 34 5.65 -6.82 10.38
C ALA A 34 5.31 -7.69 9.17
N SER A 35 4.44 -7.18 8.30
CA SER A 35 4.05 -7.90 7.08
C SER A 35 5.23 -8.03 6.10
N LEU A 36 6.03 -6.98 5.97
CA LEU A 36 7.23 -7.00 5.14
C LEU A 36 8.26 -8.01 5.66
N ALA A 37 8.48 -8.03 6.98
CA ALA A 37 9.39 -8.99 7.62
C ALA A 37 8.93 -10.43 7.42
N ASP A 38 7.63 -10.69 7.52
CA ASP A 38 7.03 -12.00 7.25
C ASP A 38 7.31 -12.45 5.82
N ALA A 39 7.12 -11.56 4.85
CA ALA A 39 7.41 -11.85 3.45
C ALA A 39 8.90 -12.12 3.21
N GLN A 40 9.79 -11.37 3.84
CA GLN A 40 11.22 -11.58 3.75
C GLN A 40 11.62 -12.95 4.28
N ASP A 41 11.06 -13.36 5.41
CA ASP A 41 11.30 -14.69 5.99
C ASP A 41 10.75 -15.80 5.08
N ARG A 42 9.57 -15.60 4.53
CA ARG A 42 8.89 -16.60 3.69
C ARG A 42 9.61 -16.86 2.38
N PHE A 43 10.11 -15.81 1.73
CA PHE A 43 10.68 -15.93 0.37
C PHE A 43 12.20 -15.90 0.33
N GLY A 44 12.87 -15.45 1.39
CA GLY A 44 14.33 -15.45 1.45
C GLY A 44 14.98 -14.76 0.26
N GLY A 45 15.83 -15.48 -0.47
CA GLY A 45 16.53 -14.95 -1.63
C GLY A 45 15.64 -14.55 -2.81
N GLU A 46 14.39 -15.02 -2.85
CA GLU A 46 13.42 -14.67 -3.89
C GLU A 46 12.63 -13.40 -3.57
N PHE A 47 12.79 -12.86 -2.36
CA PHE A 47 11.99 -11.72 -1.90
C PHE A 47 12.10 -10.52 -2.83
N VAL A 48 13.32 -10.13 -3.20
CA VAL A 48 13.57 -8.92 -4.00
C VAL A 48 12.87 -9.00 -5.35
N ASP A 49 13.06 -10.10 -6.06
CA ASP A 49 12.46 -10.27 -7.39
C ASP A 49 10.93 -10.34 -7.33
N ARG A 50 10.40 -11.02 -6.33
CA ARG A 50 8.94 -11.11 -6.15
C ARG A 50 8.34 -9.77 -5.74
N PHE A 51 8.99 -9.05 -4.83
CA PHE A 51 8.53 -7.72 -4.40
C PHE A 51 8.48 -6.76 -5.59
N ASP A 52 9.54 -6.71 -6.39
CA ASP A 52 9.63 -5.80 -7.52
C ASP A 52 8.62 -6.12 -8.64
N ALA A 53 8.15 -7.36 -8.71
CA ALA A 53 7.18 -7.81 -9.69
C ALA A 53 5.74 -7.85 -9.16
N ALA A 54 5.53 -7.60 -7.86
CA ALA A 54 4.20 -7.70 -7.24
C ALA A 54 3.25 -6.64 -7.76
N LEU A 55 2.02 -7.05 -8.07
CA LEU A 55 0.95 -6.14 -8.45
C LEU A 55 0.24 -5.60 -7.21
N PRO A 56 -0.28 -4.36 -7.24
CA PRO A 56 -1.02 -3.81 -6.12
C PRO A 56 -2.27 -4.63 -5.80
N TRP A 57 -2.60 -4.69 -4.50
CA TRP A 57 -3.87 -5.21 -4.03
C TRP A 57 -4.82 -4.07 -3.72
N LYS A 58 -6.11 -4.28 -3.97
CA LYS A 58 -7.15 -3.28 -3.74
C LYS A 58 -7.97 -3.64 -2.50
N GLY A 59 -8.20 -2.63 -1.66
CA GLY A 59 -8.99 -2.76 -0.45
C GLY A 59 -10.39 -2.17 -0.64
N TYR A 60 -11.38 -2.79 0.00
CA TYR A 60 -12.78 -2.41 -0.10
C TYR A 60 -13.40 -2.26 1.28
N GLY A 61 -14.15 -1.19 1.47
CA GLY A 61 -14.98 -0.93 2.63
C GLY A 61 -16.22 -0.16 2.23
N ALA A 62 -17.16 0.00 3.15
CA ALA A 62 -18.43 0.68 2.87
C ALA A 62 -18.23 2.14 2.44
N GLY A 63 -17.32 2.85 3.09
CA GLY A 63 -16.99 4.25 2.79
C GLY A 63 -15.50 4.45 2.55
N ALA A 64 -14.81 3.45 2.02
CA ALA A 64 -13.38 3.49 1.79
C ALA A 64 -12.98 2.60 0.64
N VAL A 65 -11.93 3.03 -0.06
CA VAL A 65 -11.21 2.20 -1.01
C VAL A 65 -9.72 2.36 -0.71
N GLY A 66 -8.96 1.30 -0.85
CA GLY A 66 -7.53 1.30 -0.59
C GLY A 66 -6.73 0.63 -1.69
N MET A 67 -5.46 1.01 -1.79
CA MET A 67 -4.47 0.31 -2.59
C MET A 67 -3.20 0.14 -1.76
N ILE A 68 -2.59 -1.03 -1.86
CA ILE A 68 -1.26 -1.27 -1.33
C ILE A 68 -0.38 -1.75 -2.48
N ALA A 69 0.76 -1.10 -2.66
CA ALA A 69 1.66 -1.39 -3.78
C ALA A 69 3.08 -1.61 -3.26
N ALA A 70 3.83 -2.44 -3.97
CA ALA A 70 5.27 -2.54 -3.76
C ALA A 70 5.91 -1.23 -4.23
N SER A 71 6.72 -0.62 -3.37
CA SER A 71 7.34 0.67 -3.65
C SER A 71 8.76 0.72 -3.10
N GLN A 72 9.38 1.88 -3.17
CA GLN A 72 10.71 2.12 -2.63
C GLN A 72 10.90 3.61 -2.41
N ASP A 73 11.92 3.98 -1.64
CA ASP A 73 12.33 5.38 -1.50
C ASP A 73 13.32 5.79 -2.59
N ALA A 74 13.78 7.03 -2.56
CA ALA A 74 14.72 7.58 -3.55
C ALA A 74 16.08 6.86 -3.54
N ALA A 75 16.43 6.18 -2.44
CA ALA A 75 17.66 5.39 -2.32
C ALA A 75 17.46 3.93 -2.75
N GLY A 76 16.27 3.54 -3.16
CA GLY A 76 15.97 2.18 -3.60
C GLY A 76 15.65 1.20 -2.47
N ARG A 77 15.43 1.68 -1.25
CA ARG A 77 15.04 0.82 -0.12
C ARG A 77 13.56 0.46 -0.23
N ARG A 78 13.27 -0.84 -0.28
CA ARG A 78 11.94 -1.37 -0.54
C ARG A 78 11.03 -1.28 0.68
N TYR A 79 9.81 -0.81 0.44
CA TYR A 79 8.74 -0.75 1.44
C TYR A 79 7.41 -0.48 0.73
N PRO A 80 6.29 -1.06 1.20
CA PRO A 80 5.01 -0.81 0.55
C PRO A 80 4.55 0.64 0.65
N LEU A 81 3.67 1.02 -0.28
CA LEU A 81 2.93 2.27 -0.24
C LEU A 81 1.45 1.95 -0.06
N LEU A 82 0.85 2.52 0.97
CA LEU A 82 -0.57 2.40 1.28
C LEU A 82 -1.28 3.72 1.00
N LEU A 83 -2.39 3.65 0.28
CA LEU A 83 -3.30 4.77 0.05
C LEU A 83 -4.71 4.33 0.37
N VAL A 84 -5.40 5.07 1.25
CA VAL A 84 -6.82 4.83 1.58
C VAL A 84 -7.57 6.15 1.48
N CYS A 85 -8.66 6.15 0.73
CA CYS A 85 -9.44 7.36 0.50
C CYS A 85 -10.94 7.03 0.46
N ALA A 86 -11.76 8.05 0.26
CA ALA A 86 -13.18 7.87 -0.03
C ALA A 86 -13.33 7.06 -1.33
N ALA A 87 -14.44 6.38 -1.51
CA ALA A 87 -14.68 5.52 -2.66
C ALA A 87 -14.49 6.28 -3.98
N THR A 88 -13.61 5.76 -4.82
CA THR A 88 -13.32 6.30 -6.17
C THR A 88 -12.84 5.16 -7.06
N ASP A 89 -13.07 5.28 -8.37
CA ASP A 89 -12.62 4.30 -9.35
C ASP A 89 -11.18 4.52 -9.81
N ASP A 90 -10.58 5.67 -9.47
CA ASP A 90 -9.28 6.11 -10.00
C ASP A 90 -8.08 5.73 -9.12
N ILE A 91 -8.29 5.06 -7.98
CA ILE A 91 -7.23 4.83 -6.99
C ILE A 91 -6.06 4.01 -7.57
N GLU A 92 -6.35 3.03 -8.41
CA GLU A 92 -5.32 2.19 -9.03
C GLU A 92 -4.42 3.02 -9.95
N ASP A 93 -5.03 3.82 -10.82
CA ASP A 93 -4.28 4.69 -11.74
C ASP A 93 -3.43 5.71 -10.98
N MET A 94 -3.97 6.25 -9.89
CA MET A 94 -3.24 7.20 -9.05
C MET A 94 -1.97 6.60 -8.47
N ILE A 95 -2.05 5.39 -7.90
CA ILE A 95 -0.90 4.78 -7.24
C ILE A 95 0.16 4.38 -8.26
N TYR A 96 -0.25 3.88 -9.42
CA TYR A 96 0.69 3.58 -10.51
C TYR A 96 1.41 4.84 -11.00
N ALA A 97 0.66 5.92 -11.23
CA ALA A 97 1.24 7.18 -11.70
C ALA A 97 2.18 7.77 -10.66
N ALA A 98 1.81 7.75 -9.37
CA ALA A 98 2.64 8.29 -8.30
C ALA A 98 4.00 7.59 -8.21
N ILE A 99 4.03 6.27 -8.39
CA ILE A 99 5.27 5.50 -8.36
C ILE A 99 6.07 5.69 -9.65
N ALA A 100 5.44 5.51 -10.80
CA ALA A 100 6.10 5.54 -12.11
C ALA A 100 6.62 6.95 -12.47
N GLU A 101 5.84 7.99 -12.14
CA GLU A 101 6.16 9.38 -12.49
C GLU A 101 6.80 10.16 -11.35
N ARG A 102 7.12 9.48 -10.24
CA ARG A 102 7.79 10.04 -9.06
C ARG A 102 7.07 11.27 -8.50
N TRP A 103 5.76 11.13 -8.27
CA TRP A 103 5.00 12.19 -7.61
C TRP A 103 5.48 12.40 -6.19
N ASP A 104 5.48 13.64 -5.72
CA ASP A 104 5.67 13.88 -4.30
C ASP A 104 4.39 13.51 -3.51
N VAL A 105 4.55 13.37 -2.20
CA VAL A 105 3.46 12.92 -1.33
C VAL A 105 2.27 13.89 -1.33
N ASP A 106 2.53 15.19 -1.44
CA ASP A 106 1.46 16.20 -1.43
C ASP A 106 0.62 16.12 -2.71
N ARG A 107 1.24 15.88 -3.85
CA ARG A 107 0.52 15.68 -5.10
C ARG A 107 -0.39 14.45 -5.02
N LEU A 108 0.11 13.34 -4.50
CA LEU A 108 -0.69 12.13 -4.36
C LEU A 108 -1.86 12.35 -3.38
N ALA A 109 -1.59 12.94 -2.22
CA ALA A 109 -2.63 13.23 -1.22
C ALA A 109 -3.71 14.16 -1.77
N THR A 110 -3.32 15.20 -2.49
CA THR A 110 -4.25 16.16 -3.10
C THR A 110 -5.09 15.50 -4.19
N THR A 111 -4.47 14.69 -5.04
CA THR A 111 -5.15 13.99 -6.13
C THR A 111 -6.14 12.95 -5.58
N ALA A 112 -5.78 12.22 -4.52
CA ALA A 112 -6.65 11.24 -3.88
C ALA A 112 -7.84 11.89 -3.17
N GLY A 113 -7.69 13.12 -2.70
CA GLY A 113 -8.78 13.95 -2.18
C GLY A 113 -9.26 13.56 -0.79
N ALA A 114 -10.56 13.27 -0.66
CA ALA A 114 -11.20 13.04 0.61
C ALA A 114 -10.75 11.73 1.27
N GLY A 115 -10.66 11.76 2.60
CA GLY A 115 -10.33 10.58 3.40
C GLY A 115 -11.49 9.59 3.52
N PRO A 116 -11.19 8.36 3.98
CA PRO A 116 -12.20 7.34 4.15
C PRO A 116 -13.17 7.66 5.28
N SER A 117 -14.42 7.23 5.14
CA SER A 117 -15.44 7.34 6.18
C SER A 117 -15.69 6.02 6.93
N SER A 118 -15.04 4.95 6.50
CA SER A 118 -15.08 3.64 7.17
C SER A 118 -13.73 2.94 7.01
N SER A 119 -13.56 1.81 7.69
CA SER A 119 -12.39 0.96 7.55
C SER A 119 -12.45 0.13 6.26
N ILE A 120 -11.30 -0.33 5.81
CA ILE A 120 -11.24 -1.40 4.80
C ILE A 120 -11.73 -2.69 5.45
N GLU A 121 -12.54 -3.45 4.74
CA GLU A 121 -13.12 -4.72 5.24
C GLU A 121 -12.42 -5.93 4.64
N ARG A 122 -11.89 -5.82 3.43
CA ARG A 122 -11.13 -6.89 2.78
C ARG A 122 -10.19 -6.32 1.72
N TRP A 123 -9.18 -7.11 1.41
CA TRP A 123 -8.21 -6.83 0.35
C TRP A 123 -8.25 -7.92 -0.70
N GLU A 124 -8.14 -7.56 -1.98
CA GLU A 124 -8.18 -8.50 -3.10
C GLU A 124 -6.95 -8.33 -4.00
N SER A 125 -6.48 -9.44 -4.55
CA SER A 125 -5.43 -9.43 -5.58
C SER A 125 -5.93 -8.74 -6.87
N ALA A 126 -4.99 -8.37 -7.76
CA ALA A 126 -5.32 -7.69 -9.01
C ALA A 126 -6.29 -8.49 -9.88
N ASP A 127 -6.16 -9.83 -9.90
CA ASP A 127 -7.04 -10.73 -10.65
C ASP A 127 -8.27 -11.18 -9.85
N ARG A 128 -8.42 -10.73 -8.62
CA ARG A 128 -9.49 -11.09 -7.69
C ARG A 128 -9.54 -12.57 -7.29
N ALA A 129 -8.50 -13.31 -7.60
CA ALA A 129 -8.43 -14.74 -7.28
C ALA A 129 -8.13 -15.01 -5.82
N MET A 130 -7.47 -14.07 -5.14
CA MET A 130 -7.13 -14.16 -3.72
C MET A 130 -7.67 -12.97 -2.96
N SER A 131 -8.06 -13.20 -1.70
CA SER A 131 -8.52 -12.14 -0.82
C SER A 131 -8.11 -12.40 0.62
N LEU A 132 -7.99 -11.34 1.41
CA LEU A 132 -7.76 -11.37 2.84
C LEU A 132 -8.77 -10.46 3.52
N ASP A 133 -9.42 -10.98 4.56
CA ASP A 133 -10.39 -10.21 5.33
C ASP A 133 -9.69 -9.30 6.35
N GLY A 134 -10.37 -8.19 6.69
CA GLY A 134 -9.92 -7.27 7.72
C GLY A 134 -9.25 -6.02 7.17
N ASP A 135 -9.08 -5.05 8.07
CA ASP A 135 -8.51 -3.74 7.74
C ASP A 135 -6.99 -3.82 7.55
N MET A 136 -6.31 -4.58 8.39
CA MET A 136 -4.84 -4.68 8.40
C MET A 136 -4.38 -6.13 8.54
N PRO A 137 -4.62 -6.99 7.51
CA PRO A 137 -4.17 -8.38 7.60
C PRO A 137 -2.63 -8.45 7.62
N VAL A 138 -2.07 -9.17 8.59
CA VAL A 138 -0.63 -9.22 8.83
C VAL A 138 0.15 -9.84 7.68
N ASP A 139 -0.46 -10.71 6.91
CA ASP A 139 0.17 -11.42 5.79
C ASP A 139 -0.10 -10.78 4.42
N ILE A 140 -0.50 -9.50 4.38
CA ILE A 140 -0.81 -8.82 3.11
C ILE A 140 0.37 -8.80 2.15
N VAL A 141 1.58 -8.46 2.60
CA VAL A 141 2.76 -8.42 1.71
C VAL A 141 3.12 -9.83 1.27
N THR A 142 3.10 -10.81 2.17
CA THR A 142 3.33 -12.21 1.82
C THR A 142 2.36 -12.67 0.74
N ALA A 143 1.06 -12.36 0.90
CA ALA A 143 0.04 -12.73 -0.09
C ALA A 143 0.29 -12.04 -1.43
N MET A 144 0.68 -10.77 -1.43
CA MET A 144 1.04 -10.06 -2.67
C MET A 144 2.17 -10.76 -3.41
N LEU A 145 3.16 -11.25 -2.70
CA LEU A 145 4.32 -11.92 -3.29
C LEU A 145 4.01 -13.35 -3.73
N GLU A 146 3.07 -14.02 -3.09
CA GLU A 146 2.63 -15.36 -3.49
C GLU A 146 1.97 -15.37 -4.86
N THR A 147 1.39 -14.28 -5.31
CA THR A 147 0.74 -14.18 -6.62
C THR A 147 1.73 -13.96 -7.76
N VAL A 148 3.00 -13.69 -7.45
CA VAL A 148 4.03 -13.44 -8.47
C VAL A 148 4.54 -14.76 -9.03
N GLY A 149 4.61 -14.84 -10.37
CA GLY A 149 5.17 -15.99 -11.06
C GLY A 149 4.26 -17.21 -11.11
N VAL A 150 2.98 -17.01 -10.86
CA VAL A 150 1.97 -18.07 -10.95
C VAL A 150 1.39 -18.13 -12.35
#